data_3c17293eb7db4f0ac6953b0c2ce7cdce
#
_entry.id   3c17293eb7db4f0ac6953b0c2ce7cdce
#
_cell.length_a   1.000
_cell.length_b   1.000
_cell.length_c   1.000
_cell.angle_alpha   90.00
_cell.angle_beta   90.00
_cell.angle_gamma   90.00
#
_symmetry.space_group_name_H-M   'P 1'
#
loop_
_entity.id
_entity.type
_entity.pdbx_description
1 polymer ?
#
loop_
_entity_poly.entity_id
_entity_poly.type
_entity_poly.pdbx_seq_one_letter_code
_entity_poly.pdbx_strand_id
1 'polypeptide(L)'
;MIIFKRLISLCLLFPVSLLAEEFELPVAEGSPLREIVAQYYPRGNVYVGGTTGWKKRSRTSGLLAREFSYITPENDFKQPGIHPMPDRWNWKAADAWVEYAAEHGQLIRMHGPIGPQASKWTLEDDRTPAELEQNLTEFMTALCQRYDGHPQVRWMDVVNETVEPKTGEWFGPKPGTDKWENPWTILGFDETVPMRPPQYIKMAFEIANEHAPNTKLIINQHGKMESGAWGKVCGLVYYLREQGLRVDGIGWQAHVDVGWEKEPGNLERLEKLIAWAHANELSFHVTENNVWLKKKKDYEAQAETFGAILRVLLSKRHSGVVTWNVWNLSDADAYVKREAYDGSIFDREYAPKPAYYTLQRELLQAAQE
;
A
#
# COMPACT_ATOMS: atom_id res chain seq x y z
N MET A 1 63.96 2.92 -57.56
CA MET A 1 62.54 3.46 -57.47
C MET A 1 61.69 2.32 -56.94
N ILE A 2 61.50 2.32 -55.62
CA ILE A 2 60.82 1.22 -54.89
C ILE A 2 59.41 1.71 -54.52
N ILE A 3 58.41 1.04 -55.10
CA ILE A 3 57.00 1.35 -54.89
C ILE A 3 56.50 0.54 -53.67
N PHE A 4 56.22 1.22 -52.57
CA PHE A 4 55.52 0.63 -51.39
C PHE A 4 54.05 0.55 -51.67
N LYS A 5 53.51 -0.67 -51.78
CA LYS A 5 52.01 -0.90 -51.68
C LYS A 5 51.60 -0.93 -50.24
N ARG A 6 50.76 0.04 -49.84
CA ARG A 6 50.06 0.01 -48.55
C ARG A 6 48.79 -0.89 -48.65
N LEU A 7 48.80 -1.99 -47.90
CA LEU A 7 47.58 -2.75 -47.63
C LEU A 7 46.73 -1.99 -46.60
N ILE A 8 45.53 -1.60 -46.98
CA ILE A 8 44.50 -1.09 -46.07
C ILE A 8 43.68 -2.29 -45.59
N SER A 9 43.86 -2.67 -44.32
CA SER A 9 43.06 -3.71 -43.65
C SER A 9 41.73 -3.08 -43.23
N LEU A 10 40.66 -3.48 -43.88
CA LEU A 10 39.29 -3.03 -43.56
C LEU A 10 38.75 -3.91 -42.42
N CYS A 11 38.82 -3.43 -41.18
CA CYS A 11 38.14 -4.07 -40.06
C CYS A 11 36.64 -3.83 -40.18
N LEU A 12 35.88 -4.84 -40.58
CA LEU A 12 34.42 -4.89 -40.47
C LEU A 12 34.05 -5.08 -38.99
N LEU A 13 33.67 -3.99 -38.34
CA LEU A 13 33.01 -4.03 -37.05
C LEU A 13 31.55 -4.47 -37.27
N PHE A 14 31.27 -5.74 -36.99
CA PHE A 14 29.89 -6.18 -36.80
C PHE A 14 29.33 -5.60 -35.48
N PRO A 15 28.20 -4.93 -35.50
CA PRO A 15 27.57 -4.57 -34.26
C PRO A 15 27.05 -5.84 -33.59
N VAL A 16 27.66 -6.22 -32.47
CA VAL A 16 27.09 -7.20 -31.56
C VAL A 16 25.88 -6.49 -30.90
N SER A 17 24.72 -6.70 -31.48
CA SER A 17 23.47 -6.38 -30.75
C SER A 17 23.39 -7.36 -29.57
N LEU A 18 23.75 -6.89 -28.36
CA LEU A 18 23.31 -7.52 -27.13
C LEU A 18 21.78 -7.39 -27.12
N LEU A 19 21.10 -8.43 -27.59
CA LEU A 19 19.70 -8.65 -27.24
C LEU A 19 19.74 -8.87 -25.73
N ALA A 20 19.23 -7.89 -24.98
CA ALA A 20 18.86 -8.12 -23.60
C ALA A 20 17.87 -9.29 -23.65
N GLU A 21 18.19 -10.41 -23.05
CA GLU A 21 17.22 -11.48 -22.85
C GLU A 21 16.05 -10.86 -22.10
N GLU A 22 14.89 -10.83 -22.74
CA GLU A 22 13.65 -10.45 -22.07
C GLU A 22 13.44 -11.44 -20.94
N PHE A 23 13.40 -10.94 -19.71
CA PHE A 23 13.13 -11.75 -18.53
C PHE A 23 11.69 -12.26 -18.62
N GLU A 24 11.52 -13.53 -18.99
CA GLU A 24 10.21 -14.17 -18.99
C GLU A 24 9.75 -14.45 -17.57
N LEU A 25 8.65 -13.80 -17.18
CA LEU A 25 8.00 -14.03 -15.90
C LEU A 25 7.38 -15.44 -15.87
N PRO A 26 7.61 -16.24 -14.82
CA PRO A 26 6.90 -17.50 -14.64
C PRO A 26 5.39 -17.28 -14.63
N VAL A 27 4.65 -18.14 -15.33
CA VAL A 27 3.19 -18.09 -15.39
C VAL A 27 2.62 -19.08 -14.38
N ALA A 28 1.76 -18.56 -13.48
CA ALA A 28 1.01 -19.41 -12.55
C ALA A 28 0.00 -20.29 -13.29
N GLU A 29 -0.27 -21.47 -12.74
CA GLU A 29 -1.38 -22.32 -13.20
C GLU A 29 -2.73 -21.73 -12.80
N GLY A 30 -3.76 -21.94 -13.61
CA GLY A 30 -5.11 -21.44 -13.38
C GLY A 30 -5.31 -19.99 -13.80
N SER A 31 -6.46 -19.41 -13.46
CA SER A 31 -6.81 -18.05 -13.81
C SER A 31 -6.10 -17.02 -12.90
N PRO A 32 -5.62 -15.90 -13.45
CA PRO A 32 -5.10 -14.80 -12.65
C PRO A 32 -6.09 -14.31 -11.58
N LEU A 33 -5.57 -13.82 -10.43
CA LEU A 33 -6.42 -13.39 -9.32
C LEU A 33 -7.44 -12.32 -9.74
N ARG A 34 -7.04 -11.36 -10.59
CA ARG A 34 -7.95 -10.32 -11.10
C ARG A 34 -9.08 -10.87 -11.97
N GLU A 35 -8.82 -11.92 -12.73
CA GLU A 35 -9.83 -12.54 -13.59
C GLU A 35 -10.84 -13.32 -12.76
N ILE A 36 -10.40 -14.04 -11.73
CA ILE A 36 -11.29 -14.69 -10.76
C ILE A 36 -12.21 -13.66 -10.12
N VAL A 37 -11.65 -12.53 -9.68
CA VAL A 37 -12.44 -11.45 -9.07
C VAL A 37 -13.43 -10.85 -10.09
N ALA A 38 -13.00 -10.57 -11.31
CA ALA A 38 -13.88 -10.01 -12.35
C ALA A 38 -15.03 -10.95 -12.72
N GLN A 39 -14.76 -12.25 -12.77
CA GLN A 39 -15.75 -13.24 -13.15
C GLN A 39 -16.76 -13.54 -12.03
N TYR A 40 -16.29 -13.69 -10.80
CA TYR A 40 -17.12 -14.23 -9.71
C TYR A 40 -17.61 -13.17 -8.72
N TYR A 41 -17.05 -11.96 -8.74
CA TYR A 41 -17.46 -10.85 -7.85
C TYR A 41 -17.89 -9.57 -8.62
N PRO A 42 -18.86 -9.71 -9.55
CA PRO A 42 -19.24 -8.61 -10.48
C PRO A 42 -19.88 -7.42 -9.78
N ARG A 43 -20.27 -7.51 -8.51
CA ARG A 43 -20.84 -6.41 -7.73
C ARG A 43 -19.81 -5.31 -7.42
N GLY A 44 -18.53 -5.52 -7.68
CA GLY A 44 -17.47 -4.56 -7.34
C GLY A 44 -17.30 -4.34 -5.84
N ASN A 45 -17.45 -5.40 -5.06
CA ASN A 45 -17.31 -5.40 -3.60
C ASN A 45 -16.08 -6.18 -3.11
N VAL A 46 -15.34 -6.82 -4.02
CA VAL A 46 -14.08 -7.53 -3.75
C VAL A 46 -13.02 -7.04 -4.74
N TYR A 47 -11.84 -6.71 -4.23
CA TYR A 47 -10.70 -6.27 -5.06
C TYR A 47 -9.42 -6.94 -4.59
N VAL A 48 -8.54 -7.29 -5.54
CA VAL A 48 -7.20 -7.82 -5.27
C VAL A 48 -6.15 -6.87 -5.83
N GLY A 49 -5.18 -6.52 -5.02
CA GLY A 49 -4.16 -5.52 -5.33
C GLY A 49 -2.73 -6.00 -5.09
N GLY A 50 -1.81 -5.30 -5.73
CA GLY A 50 -0.38 -5.52 -5.55
C GLY A 50 0.39 -4.21 -5.43
N THR A 51 1.46 -4.25 -4.63
CA THR A 51 2.32 -3.09 -4.38
C THR A 51 3.67 -3.25 -5.04
N THR A 52 4.06 -2.25 -5.82
CA THR A 52 5.43 -2.10 -6.33
C THR A 52 5.74 -0.62 -6.57
N GLY A 53 7.04 -0.25 -6.53
CA GLY A 53 7.48 1.11 -6.81
C GLY A 53 7.92 1.29 -8.27
N TRP A 54 7.84 2.52 -8.78
CA TRP A 54 8.17 2.86 -10.16
C TRP A 54 9.57 2.40 -10.60
N LYS A 55 10.53 2.41 -9.69
CA LYS A 55 11.91 1.96 -9.94
C LYS A 55 12.02 0.45 -10.18
N LYS A 56 11.06 -0.34 -9.71
CA LYS A 56 11.02 -1.81 -9.83
C LYS A 56 10.20 -2.29 -11.04
N ARG A 57 9.45 -1.39 -11.70
CA ARG A 57 8.43 -1.73 -12.71
C ARG A 57 8.95 -2.57 -13.88
N SER A 58 10.21 -2.38 -14.30
CA SER A 58 10.79 -3.17 -15.42
C SER A 58 10.76 -4.69 -15.19
N ARG A 59 10.70 -5.12 -13.93
CA ARG A 59 10.61 -6.53 -13.54
C ARG A 59 9.21 -6.94 -13.08
N THR A 60 8.40 -5.99 -12.63
CA THR A 60 7.15 -6.27 -11.92
C THR A 60 5.89 -5.91 -12.72
N SER A 61 5.99 -5.07 -13.76
CA SER A 61 4.83 -4.55 -14.48
C SER A 61 3.97 -5.67 -15.13
N GLY A 62 4.59 -6.64 -15.78
CA GLY A 62 3.86 -7.75 -16.39
C GLY A 62 3.09 -8.59 -15.37
N LEU A 63 3.69 -8.87 -14.21
CA LEU A 63 3.05 -9.58 -13.12
C LEU A 63 1.90 -8.75 -12.51
N LEU A 64 2.15 -7.46 -12.29
CA LEU A 64 1.16 -6.53 -11.76
C LEU A 64 -0.09 -6.44 -12.66
N ALA A 65 0.12 -6.27 -13.98
CA ALA A 65 -0.97 -6.19 -14.96
C ALA A 65 -1.76 -7.49 -15.05
N ARG A 66 -1.09 -8.65 -14.98
CA ARG A 66 -1.70 -9.96 -15.10
C ARG A 66 -2.56 -10.32 -13.89
N GLU A 67 -2.08 -10.07 -12.67
CA GLU A 67 -2.64 -10.66 -11.46
C GLU A 67 -3.60 -9.74 -10.69
N PHE A 68 -3.49 -8.43 -10.80
CA PHE A 68 -4.15 -7.53 -9.86
C PHE A 68 -5.13 -6.58 -10.51
N SER A 69 -6.26 -6.33 -9.84
CA SER A 69 -7.30 -5.38 -10.27
C SER A 69 -6.99 -3.94 -9.88
N TYR A 70 -6.10 -3.73 -8.91
CA TYR A 70 -5.62 -2.41 -8.54
C TYR A 70 -4.15 -2.42 -8.10
N ILE A 71 -3.56 -1.24 -8.09
CA ILE A 71 -2.17 -0.98 -7.79
C ILE A 71 -2.08 -0.08 -6.55
N THR A 72 -1.16 -0.43 -5.64
CA THR A 72 -0.65 0.50 -4.62
C THR A 72 0.78 0.86 -5.00
N PRO A 73 1.04 2.08 -5.53
CA PRO A 73 2.39 2.50 -5.96
C PRO A 73 3.31 2.81 -4.78
N GLU A 74 3.71 1.82 -4.04
CA GLU A 74 4.61 1.83 -2.88
C GLU A 74 4.79 3.23 -2.21
N ASN A 75 5.81 3.99 -2.61
CA ASN A 75 6.14 5.31 -2.05
C ASN A 75 5.93 6.47 -3.04
N ASP A 76 5.42 6.19 -4.24
CA ASP A 76 5.43 7.16 -5.34
C ASP A 76 4.34 8.25 -5.20
N PHE A 77 3.37 8.07 -4.30
CA PHE A 77 2.38 9.10 -3.91
C PHE A 77 2.67 9.75 -2.55
N LYS A 78 3.75 9.34 -1.87
CA LYS A 78 4.15 9.94 -0.59
C LYS A 78 4.91 11.25 -0.80
N GLN A 79 4.88 12.08 0.23
CA GLN A 79 5.55 13.39 0.24
C GLN A 79 7.03 13.34 -0.21
N PRO A 80 7.88 12.39 0.25
CA PRO A 80 9.28 12.34 -0.20
C PRO A 80 9.45 12.19 -1.70
N GLY A 81 8.51 11.54 -2.38
CA GLY A 81 8.53 11.35 -3.82
C GLY A 81 8.06 12.56 -4.60
N ILE A 82 7.03 13.22 -4.11
CA ILE A 82 6.32 14.30 -4.81
C ILE A 82 6.79 15.68 -4.36
N HIS A 83 6.90 15.92 -3.06
CA HIS A 83 7.20 17.23 -2.45
C HIS A 83 8.33 17.11 -1.42
N PRO A 84 9.55 16.77 -1.87
CA PRO A 84 10.69 16.49 -0.96
C PRO A 84 11.17 17.69 -0.16
N MET A 85 10.88 18.90 -0.60
CA MET A 85 11.21 20.17 0.01
C MET A 85 10.14 21.21 -0.35
N PRO A 86 9.95 22.29 0.42
CA PRO A 86 9.18 23.45 -0.02
C PRO A 86 9.62 23.89 -1.43
N ASP A 87 8.70 24.35 -2.24
CA ASP A 87 8.92 24.81 -3.63
C ASP A 87 9.44 23.74 -4.63
N ARG A 88 9.58 22.48 -4.20
CA ARG A 88 10.07 21.41 -5.07
C ARG A 88 9.06 20.31 -5.29
N TRP A 89 8.65 20.15 -6.54
CA TRP A 89 7.64 19.16 -6.95
C TRP A 89 8.19 18.14 -7.97
N ASN A 90 7.77 16.89 -7.84
CA ASN A 90 8.12 15.81 -8.76
C ASN A 90 6.96 14.84 -8.93
N TRP A 91 6.14 15.06 -9.92
CA TRP A 91 4.96 14.26 -10.24
C TRP A 91 5.25 13.04 -11.13
N LYS A 92 6.48 12.95 -11.67
CA LYS A 92 6.82 12.02 -12.76
C LYS A 92 6.41 10.56 -12.48
N ALA A 93 6.72 10.02 -11.31
CA ALA A 93 6.40 8.63 -11.01
C ALA A 93 4.90 8.44 -10.76
N ALA A 94 4.27 9.37 -10.05
CA ALA A 94 2.84 9.31 -9.76
C ALA A 94 2.00 9.42 -11.05
N ASP A 95 2.31 10.36 -11.95
CA ASP A 95 1.64 10.50 -13.25
C ASP A 95 1.80 9.23 -14.09
N ALA A 96 3.02 8.70 -14.17
CA ALA A 96 3.30 7.49 -14.93
C ALA A 96 2.56 6.24 -14.39
N TRP A 97 2.27 6.17 -13.08
CA TRP A 97 1.41 5.14 -12.52
C TRP A 97 -0.05 5.29 -12.95
N VAL A 98 -0.54 6.51 -13.05
CA VAL A 98 -1.91 6.78 -13.53
C VAL A 98 -2.06 6.36 -14.99
N GLU A 99 -1.08 6.71 -15.84
CA GLU A 99 -1.04 6.27 -17.24
C GLU A 99 -0.97 4.74 -17.36
N TYR A 100 -0.09 4.10 -16.60
CA TYR A 100 0.04 2.64 -16.57
C TYR A 100 -1.28 1.97 -16.14
N ALA A 101 -1.93 2.47 -15.09
CA ALA A 101 -3.20 1.92 -14.63
C ALA A 101 -4.31 2.05 -15.67
N ALA A 102 -4.34 3.16 -16.42
CA ALA A 102 -5.27 3.37 -17.52
C ALA A 102 -5.04 2.37 -18.67
N GLU A 103 -3.79 2.16 -19.05
CA GLU A 103 -3.40 1.20 -20.09
C GLU A 103 -3.83 -0.23 -19.76
N HIS A 104 -3.74 -0.63 -18.48
CA HIS A 104 -4.02 -2.01 -18.04
C HIS A 104 -5.41 -2.19 -17.41
N GLY A 105 -6.26 -1.17 -17.44
CA GLY A 105 -7.61 -1.23 -16.85
C GLY A 105 -7.59 -1.51 -15.34
N GLN A 106 -6.65 -0.92 -14.61
CA GLN A 106 -6.48 -1.09 -13.18
C GLN A 106 -6.88 0.17 -12.41
N LEU A 107 -7.20 0.00 -11.13
CA LEU A 107 -7.42 1.13 -10.21
C LEU A 107 -6.14 1.46 -9.45
N ILE A 108 -6.10 2.65 -8.86
CA ILE A 108 -5.00 3.12 -8.00
C ILE A 108 -5.51 3.39 -6.60
N ARG A 109 -4.71 2.96 -5.64
CA ARG A 109 -4.73 3.39 -4.26
C ARG A 109 -3.53 4.30 -4.00
N MET A 110 -3.76 5.58 -3.78
CA MET A 110 -2.75 6.53 -3.34
C MET A 110 -2.39 6.24 -1.88
N HIS A 111 -1.20 5.67 -1.65
CA HIS A 111 -0.82 5.21 -0.33
C HIS A 111 -0.07 6.27 0.46
N GLY A 112 -0.53 6.54 1.68
CA GLY A 112 0.17 7.19 2.77
C GLY A 112 0.76 8.58 2.49
N PRO A 113 0.04 9.52 1.86
CA PRO A 113 0.55 10.88 1.67
C PRO A 113 0.98 11.51 3.00
N ILE A 114 0.20 11.37 4.06
CA ILE A 114 0.53 11.88 5.39
C ILE A 114 0.75 10.72 6.36
N GLY A 115 1.96 10.67 6.93
CA GLY A 115 2.37 9.62 7.87
C GLY A 115 3.84 9.71 8.21
N PRO A 116 4.41 8.69 8.88
CA PRO A 116 5.79 8.73 9.35
C PRO A 116 6.83 8.78 8.23
N GLN A 117 6.49 8.32 7.02
CA GLN A 117 7.38 8.42 5.86
C GLN A 117 7.24 9.78 5.18
N ALA A 118 7.60 10.83 5.92
CA ALA A 118 7.64 12.21 5.45
C ALA A 118 8.97 12.54 4.74
N SER A 119 9.09 13.73 4.16
CA SER A 119 10.31 14.21 3.53
C SER A 119 11.41 14.43 4.56
N LYS A 120 12.67 14.42 4.12
CA LYS A 120 13.80 14.74 5.01
C LYS A 120 13.66 16.12 5.64
N TRP A 121 13.19 17.10 4.86
CA TRP A 121 12.92 18.43 5.35
C TRP A 121 11.88 18.44 6.47
N THR A 122 10.80 17.68 6.33
CA THR A 122 9.73 17.55 7.33
C THR A 122 10.20 16.84 8.61
N LEU A 123 11.18 15.94 8.49
CA LEU A 123 11.73 15.16 9.62
C LEU A 123 12.84 15.87 10.38
N GLU A 124 13.23 17.09 10.01
CA GLU A 124 14.22 17.87 10.76
C GLU A 124 13.65 18.35 12.10
N ASP A 125 14.39 18.14 13.19
CA ASP A 125 13.94 18.38 14.58
C ASP A 125 13.61 19.85 14.89
N ASP A 126 14.06 20.79 14.06
CA ASP A 126 13.86 22.24 14.23
C ASP A 126 12.63 22.78 13.46
N ARG A 127 11.83 21.93 12.83
CA ARG A 127 10.62 22.38 12.15
C ARG A 127 9.59 22.91 13.14
N THR A 128 9.08 24.10 12.83
CA THR A 128 8.00 24.72 13.61
C THR A 128 6.63 24.19 13.21
N PRO A 129 5.62 24.22 14.10
CA PRO A 129 4.24 23.88 13.74
C PRO A 129 3.74 24.63 12.49
N ALA A 130 4.04 25.93 12.36
CA ALA A 130 3.59 26.73 11.22
C ALA A 130 4.19 26.27 9.88
N GLU A 131 5.49 25.92 9.87
CA GLU A 131 6.15 25.37 8.66
C GLU A 131 5.56 24.01 8.27
N LEU A 132 5.30 23.14 9.24
CA LEU A 132 4.70 21.83 8.99
C LEU A 132 3.24 21.95 8.52
N GLU A 133 2.46 22.86 9.10
CA GLU A 133 1.08 23.15 8.69
C GLU A 133 1.03 23.63 7.24
N GLN A 134 1.85 24.60 6.89
CA GLN A 134 1.96 25.11 5.52
C GLN A 134 2.34 23.98 4.55
N ASN A 135 3.36 23.20 4.87
CA ASN A 135 3.87 22.12 4.02
C ASN A 135 2.84 21.00 3.81
N LEU A 136 2.13 20.60 4.89
CA LEU A 136 1.04 19.63 4.81
C LEU A 136 -0.09 20.15 3.90
N THR A 137 -0.50 21.41 4.12
CA THR A 137 -1.59 22.05 3.36
C THR A 137 -1.26 22.13 1.88
N GLU A 138 -0.07 22.62 1.54
CA GLU A 138 0.39 22.72 0.15
C GLU A 138 0.43 21.36 -0.54
N PHE A 139 1.06 20.37 0.12
CA PHE A 139 1.23 19.04 -0.44
C PHE A 139 -0.12 18.33 -0.64
N MET A 140 -0.97 18.27 0.39
CA MET A 140 -2.26 17.58 0.31
C MET A 140 -3.21 18.25 -0.68
N THR A 141 -3.27 19.58 -0.71
CA THR A 141 -4.10 20.32 -1.67
C THR A 141 -3.68 20.01 -3.10
N ALA A 142 -2.37 20.10 -3.39
CA ALA A 142 -1.87 19.82 -4.74
C ALA A 142 -2.08 18.36 -5.17
N LEU A 143 -1.88 17.41 -4.25
CA LEU A 143 -2.12 15.98 -4.51
C LEU A 143 -3.60 15.72 -4.84
N CYS A 144 -4.51 16.20 -3.99
CA CYS A 144 -5.95 16.02 -4.18
C CYS A 144 -6.43 16.66 -5.48
N GLN A 145 -6.11 17.92 -5.73
CA GLN A 145 -6.53 18.63 -6.96
C GLN A 145 -5.99 18.00 -8.23
N ARG A 146 -4.80 17.37 -8.18
CA ARG A 146 -4.20 16.73 -9.35
C ARG A 146 -4.89 15.43 -9.74
N TYR A 147 -5.29 14.63 -8.77
CA TYR A 147 -5.73 13.25 -9.03
C TYR A 147 -7.19 12.97 -8.74
N ASP A 148 -7.91 13.85 -8.06
CA ASP A 148 -9.33 13.64 -7.81
C ASP A 148 -10.14 13.64 -9.11
N GLY A 149 -11.10 12.73 -9.20
CA GLY A 149 -11.93 12.55 -10.41
C GLY A 149 -11.21 11.81 -11.55
N HIS A 150 -9.94 11.44 -11.40
CA HIS A 150 -9.29 10.60 -12.41
C HIS A 150 -9.88 9.17 -12.36
N PRO A 151 -10.31 8.59 -13.50
CA PRO A 151 -11.05 7.32 -13.52
C PRO A 151 -10.33 6.14 -12.85
N GLN A 152 -9.00 6.13 -12.86
CA GLN A 152 -8.19 5.10 -12.21
C GLN A 152 -8.01 5.32 -10.71
N VAL A 153 -8.06 6.56 -10.22
CA VAL A 153 -7.82 6.84 -8.81
C VAL A 153 -9.08 6.56 -8.00
N ARG A 154 -9.03 5.54 -7.15
CA ARG A 154 -10.19 5.07 -6.38
C ARG A 154 -10.10 5.37 -4.90
N TRP A 155 -8.93 5.14 -4.28
CA TRP A 155 -8.72 5.26 -2.85
C TRP A 155 -7.50 6.12 -2.53
N MET A 156 -7.53 6.77 -1.38
CA MET A 156 -6.40 7.47 -0.80
C MET A 156 -6.30 7.15 0.69
N ASP A 157 -5.13 6.67 1.14
CA ASP A 157 -4.82 6.57 2.57
C ASP A 157 -4.44 7.94 3.09
N VAL A 158 -5.46 8.76 3.42
CA VAL A 158 -5.27 10.17 3.83
C VAL A 158 -4.20 10.28 4.91
N VAL A 159 -4.29 9.40 5.90
CA VAL A 159 -3.29 9.26 6.96
C VAL A 159 -2.87 7.81 7.13
N ASN A 160 -1.58 7.62 7.42
CA ASN A 160 -0.94 6.33 7.58
C ASN A 160 -0.23 6.24 8.94
N GLU A 161 -0.43 5.11 9.67
CA GLU A 161 0.30 4.80 10.91
C GLU A 161 0.15 5.89 11.98
N THR A 162 -1.08 6.16 12.37
CA THR A 162 -1.41 7.22 13.33
C THR A 162 -1.20 6.83 14.78
N VAL A 163 -1.23 5.53 15.09
CA VAL A 163 -1.17 4.99 16.46
C VAL A 163 -0.02 4.00 16.57
N GLU A 164 0.75 4.08 17.65
CA GLU A 164 1.76 3.07 18.00
C GLU A 164 1.04 1.80 18.47
N PRO A 165 1.13 0.67 17.75
CA PRO A 165 0.29 -0.50 18.03
C PRO A 165 0.46 -1.08 19.43
N LYS A 166 1.70 -1.13 19.92
CA LYS A 166 2.02 -1.77 21.20
C LYS A 166 1.53 -1.02 22.41
N THR A 167 1.58 0.32 22.35
CA THR A 167 1.21 1.18 23.48
C THR A 167 -0.21 1.72 23.35
N GLY A 168 -0.75 1.78 22.11
CA GLY A 168 -1.99 2.48 21.82
C GLY A 168 -1.87 4.00 21.91
N GLU A 169 -0.67 4.57 22.04
CA GLU A 169 -0.44 6.01 22.03
C GLU A 169 -0.41 6.57 20.61
N TRP A 170 -0.60 7.88 20.46
CA TRP A 170 -0.41 8.53 19.18
C TRP A 170 1.05 8.42 18.74
N PHE A 171 1.25 8.03 17.48
CA PHE A 171 2.59 7.87 16.95
C PHE A 171 3.19 9.26 16.68
N GLY A 172 4.21 9.62 17.44
CA GLY A 172 4.81 10.96 17.47
C GLY A 172 6.26 11.01 17.07
N PRO A 173 6.88 12.21 17.15
CA PRO A 173 8.29 12.44 16.86
C PRO A 173 9.18 11.75 17.90
N LYS A 174 10.42 11.48 17.50
CA LYS A 174 11.49 10.91 18.35
C LYS A 174 12.79 11.72 18.16
N PRO A 175 12.80 12.99 18.57
CA PRO A 175 13.89 13.93 18.29
C PRO A 175 15.27 13.38 18.68
N GLY A 176 16.29 13.71 17.88
CA GLY A 176 17.66 13.27 18.08
C GLY A 176 17.89 11.77 17.85
N THR A 177 16.99 11.07 17.16
CA THR A 177 17.13 9.64 16.84
C THR A 177 16.88 9.37 15.36
N ASP A 178 17.46 8.27 14.83
CA ASP A 178 17.14 7.73 13.49
C ASP A 178 15.98 6.73 13.54
N LYS A 179 15.17 6.75 14.58
CA LYS A 179 14.05 5.82 14.74
C LYS A 179 12.87 6.26 13.90
N TRP A 180 12.12 5.28 13.42
CA TRP A 180 10.84 5.48 12.76
C TRP A 180 9.90 6.33 13.63
N GLU A 181 9.46 7.48 13.10
CA GLU A 181 8.70 8.49 13.83
C GLU A 181 7.64 9.15 12.95
N ASN A 182 6.69 9.84 13.57
CA ASN A 182 5.71 10.65 12.88
C ASN A 182 5.87 12.14 13.26
N PRO A 183 6.39 12.99 12.38
CA PRO A 183 6.68 14.40 12.71
C PRO A 183 5.41 15.24 12.83
N TRP A 184 4.29 14.83 12.22
CA TRP A 184 3.10 15.65 12.09
C TRP A 184 2.40 15.95 13.41
N THR A 185 2.61 15.16 14.47
CA THR A 185 2.06 15.44 15.81
C THR A 185 2.66 16.67 16.49
N ILE A 186 3.73 17.26 15.93
CA ILE A 186 4.25 18.58 16.34
C ILE A 186 3.19 19.67 16.14
N LEU A 187 2.24 19.51 15.22
CA LEU A 187 1.10 20.40 15.03
C LEU A 187 0.15 20.46 16.23
N GLY A 188 0.34 19.59 17.22
CA GLY A 188 -0.45 19.55 18.44
C GLY A 188 -1.64 18.60 18.37
N PHE A 189 -2.50 18.72 19.39
CA PHE A 189 -3.65 17.83 19.62
C PHE A 189 -4.91 18.63 19.86
N ASP A 190 -6.06 18.03 19.55
CA ASP A 190 -7.35 18.60 19.94
C ASP A 190 -7.62 18.28 21.41
N GLU A 191 -7.41 19.25 22.28
CA GLU A 191 -7.59 19.13 23.73
C GLU A 191 -9.07 19.17 24.16
N THR A 192 -9.98 19.42 23.22
CA THR A 192 -11.43 19.55 23.53
C THR A 192 -12.11 18.20 23.70
N VAL A 193 -11.47 17.11 23.23
CA VAL A 193 -11.99 15.75 23.35
C VAL A 193 -11.04 14.84 24.15
N PRO A 194 -11.57 13.90 24.96
CA PRO A 194 -10.74 13.04 25.83
C PRO A 194 -9.70 12.20 25.09
N MET A 195 -9.95 11.81 23.84
CA MET A 195 -9.03 11.04 23.02
C MET A 195 -7.81 11.86 22.57
N ARG A 196 -7.90 13.20 22.58
CA ARG A 196 -6.86 14.14 22.15
C ARG A 196 -6.26 13.75 20.80
N PRO A 197 -7.04 13.69 19.70
CA PRO A 197 -6.52 13.30 18.41
C PRO A 197 -5.52 14.35 17.88
N PRO A 198 -4.45 13.93 17.18
CA PRO A 198 -3.51 14.87 16.54
C PRO A 198 -4.21 15.77 15.53
N GLN A 199 -3.93 17.06 15.57
CA GLN A 199 -4.58 18.06 14.71
C GLN A 199 -4.30 17.82 13.22
N TYR A 200 -3.12 17.31 12.87
CA TYR A 200 -2.77 17.01 11.47
C TYR A 200 -3.75 16.04 10.80
N ILE A 201 -4.37 15.12 11.57
CA ILE A 201 -5.33 14.15 11.03
C ILE A 201 -6.59 14.89 10.55
N LYS A 202 -7.15 15.75 11.39
CA LYS A 202 -8.31 16.56 11.02
C LYS A 202 -7.99 17.44 9.81
N MET A 203 -6.87 18.17 9.84
CA MET A 203 -6.43 19.02 8.73
C MET A 203 -6.31 18.25 7.40
N ALA A 204 -5.66 17.08 7.42
CA ALA A 204 -5.52 16.26 6.22
C ALA A 204 -6.88 15.81 5.67
N PHE A 205 -7.82 15.46 6.55
CA PHE A 205 -9.18 15.09 6.14
C PHE A 205 -10.02 16.29 5.69
N GLU A 206 -9.87 17.48 6.28
CA GLU A 206 -10.51 18.71 5.82
C GLU A 206 -10.10 19.01 4.36
N ILE A 207 -8.80 19.02 4.08
CA ILE A 207 -8.25 19.25 2.74
C ILE A 207 -8.75 18.17 1.76
N ALA A 208 -8.70 16.90 2.15
CA ALA A 208 -9.16 15.82 1.29
C ALA A 208 -10.68 15.86 1.04
N ASN A 209 -11.49 16.26 2.02
CA ASN A 209 -12.92 16.43 1.83
C ASN A 209 -13.26 17.58 0.87
N GLU A 210 -12.50 18.67 0.92
CA GLU A 210 -12.69 19.83 0.05
C GLU A 210 -12.20 19.54 -1.39
N HIS A 211 -11.01 18.96 -1.53
CA HIS A 211 -10.32 18.88 -2.82
C HIS A 211 -10.30 17.48 -3.45
N ALA A 212 -10.83 16.46 -2.77
CA ALA A 212 -10.93 15.09 -3.31
C ALA A 212 -12.34 14.46 -3.08
N PRO A 213 -13.43 15.12 -3.54
CA PRO A 213 -14.79 14.63 -3.31
C PRO A 213 -15.10 13.30 -4.00
N ASN A 214 -14.38 12.93 -5.05
CA ASN A 214 -14.59 11.70 -5.83
C ASN A 214 -13.73 10.51 -5.34
N THR A 215 -12.65 10.78 -4.64
CA THR A 215 -11.74 9.77 -4.10
C THR A 215 -12.23 9.23 -2.75
N LYS A 216 -12.13 7.92 -2.54
CA LYS A 216 -12.48 7.28 -1.26
C LYS A 216 -11.38 7.48 -0.22
N LEU A 217 -11.73 8.05 0.93
CA LEU A 217 -10.80 8.48 1.98
C LEU A 217 -10.65 7.40 3.05
N ILE A 218 -9.43 6.93 3.27
CA ILE A 218 -9.10 5.79 4.13
C ILE A 218 -8.17 6.22 5.25
N ILE A 219 -8.36 5.67 6.46
CA ILE A 219 -7.38 5.68 7.55
C ILE A 219 -6.61 4.36 7.47
N ASN A 220 -5.32 4.38 7.20
CA ASN A 220 -4.49 3.17 7.12
C ASN A 220 -3.65 2.99 8.39
N GLN A 221 -3.67 1.80 8.97
CA GLN A 221 -3.01 1.53 10.26
C GLN A 221 -2.22 0.23 10.23
N HIS A 222 -1.04 0.25 10.85
CA HIS A 222 -0.19 -0.92 11.07
C HIS A 222 -0.55 -1.65 12.37
N GLY A 223 0.18 -2.74 12.68
CA GLY A 223 -0.04 -3.55 13.87
C GLY A 223 -0.66 -4.92 13.57
N LYS A 224 -0.89 -5.69 14.65
CA LYS A 224 -1.33 -7.10 14.57
C LYS A 224 -2.70 -7.33 15.24
N MET A 225 -3.62 -6.42 15.13
CA MET A 225 -4.96 -6.44 15.78
C MET A 225 -4.93 -6.11 17.29
N GLU A 226 -4.03 -5.25 17.73
CA GLU A 226 -4.00 -4.73 19.09
C GLU A 226 -5.25 -3.86 19.37
N SER A 227 -6.04 -4.24 20.37
CA SER A 227 -7.34 -3.61 20.67
C SER A 227 -7.23 -2.12 21.02
N GLY A 228 -6.15 -1.69 21.68
CA GLY A 228 -5.91 -0.29 22.02
C GLY A 228 -5.73 0.60 20.78
N ALA A 229 -4.92 0.16 19.83
CA ALA A 229 -4.70 0.87 18.58
C ALA A 229 -5.98 0.95 17.74
N TRP A 230 -6.66 -0.18 17.56
CA TRP A 230 -7.90 -0.21 16.78
C TRP A 230 -9.04 0.54 17.45
N GLY A 231 -9.09 0.57 18.79
CA GLY A 231 -10.03 1.42 19.53
C GLY A 231 -9.83 2.91 19.20
N LYS A 232 -8.59 3.39 19.10
CA LYS A 232 -8.29 4.77 18.68
C LYS A 232 -8.64 5.02 17.20
N VAL A 233 -8.35 4.07 16.30
CA VAL A 233 -8.73 4.20 14.87
C VAL A 233 -10.26 4.31 14.72
N CYS A 234 -11.02 3.46 15.42
CA CYS A 234 -12.48 3.56 15.44
C CYS A 234 -12.94 4.91 16.02
N GLY A 235 -12.30 5.35 17.10
CA GLY A 235 -12.56 6.67 17.70
C GLY A 235 -12.29 7.83 16.76
N LEU A 236 -11.22 7.75 15.93
CA LEU A 236 -10.92 8.74 14.88
C LEU A 236 -12.03 8.83 13.84
N VAL A 237 -12.61 7.71 13.42
CA VAL A 237 -13.73 7.73 12.47
C VAL A 237 -14.90 8.52 13.05
N TYR A 238 -15.28 8.27 14.30
CA TYR A 238 -16.36 9.01 14.96
C TYR A 238 -16.01 10.49 15.11
N TYR A 239 -14.80 10.80 15.61
CA TYR A 239 -14.32 12.18 15.77
C TYR A 239 -14.41 12.98 14.47
N LEU A 240 -13.88 12.42 13.36
CA LEU A 240 -13.89 13.09 12.06
C LEU A 240 -15.33 13.31 11.55
N ARG A 241 -16.19 12.31 11.71
CA ARG A 241 -17.62 12.42 11.31
C ARG A 241 -18.39 13.43 12.14
N GLU A 242 -18.11 13.55 13.42
CA GLU A 242 -18.68 14.60 14.28
C GLU A 242 -18.26 16.01 13.85
N GLN A 243 -17.10 16.14 13.20
CA GLN A 243 -16.65 17.37 12.55
C GLN A 243 -17.25 17.58 11.14
N GLY A 244 -18.15 16.70 10.68
CA GLY A 244 -18.76 16.76 9.36
C GLY A 244 -17.86 16.25 8.23
N LEU A 245 -16.76 15.57 8.56
CA LEU A 245 -15.80 15.07 7.59
C LEU A 245 -16.13 13.62 7.17
N ARG A 246 -16.03 13.37 5.86
CA ARG A 246 -16.24 12.06 5.28
C ARG A 246 -15.03 11.17 5.55
N VAL A 247 -15.30 9.94 6.00
CA VAL A 247 -14.37 8.82 6.06
C VAL A 247 -15.05 7.65 5.37
N ASP A 248 -14.43 7.06 4.36
CA ASP A 248 -15.03 6.01 3.52
C ASP A 248 -14.52 4.61 3.85
N GLY A 249 -13.44 4.48 4.61
CA GLY A 249 -12.90 3.17 4.97
C GLY A 249 -11.77 3.20 5.99
N ILE A 250 -11.42 2.01 6.44
CA ILE A 250 -10.23 1.75 7.26
C ILE A 250 -9.38 0.66 6.62
N GLY A 251 -8.06 0.78 6.77
CA GLY A 251 -7.07 -0.15 6.25
C GLY A 251 -6.22 -0.76 7.34
N TRP A 252 -6.01 -2.06 7.26
CA TRP A 252 -5.04 -2.80 8.05
C TRP A 252 -3.88 -3.26 7.18
N GLN A 253 -2.65 -2.90 7.55
CA GLN A 253 -1.46 -3.26 6.76
C GLN A 253 -1.22 -4.78 6.71
N ALA A 254 -1.56 -5.51 7.76
CA ALA A 254 -1.43 -6.96 7.82
C ALA A 254 0.00 -7.49 7.59
N HIS A 255 1.01 -6.77 8.09
CA HIS A 255 2.36 -7.30 8.19
C HIS A 255 2.44 -8.26 9.37
N VAL A 256 2.32 -9.55 9.12
CA VAL A 256 2.23 -10.57 10.15
C VAL A 256 3.30 -11.65 10.01
N ASP A 257 3.49 -12.45 11.04
CA ASP A 257 4.34 -13.63 11.00
C ASP A 257 3.52 -14.88 10.66
N VAL A 258 4.15 -15.91 10.11
CA VAL A 258 3.55 -17.24 9.94
C VAL A 258 2.92 -17.72 11.25
N GLY A 259 1.68 -18.19 11.19
CA GLY A 259 0.93 -18.67 12.34
C GLY A 259 0.16 -17.60 13.10
N TRP A 260 0.10 -16.35 12.59
CA TRP A 260 -0.68 -15.28 13.20
C TRP A 260 -2.16 -15.67 13.40
N GLU A 261 -2.72 -16.44 12.50
CA GLU A 261 -4.11 -16.94 12.56
C GLU A 261 -4.35 -17.91 13.71
N LYS A 262 -3.28 -18.53 14.24
CA LYS A 262 -3.32 -19.48 15.37
C LYS A 262 -3.24 -18.79 16.72
N GLU A 263 -2.85 -17.53 16.75
CA GLU A 263 -2.83 -16.75 17.98
C GLU A 263 -4.26 -16.49 18.47
N PRO A 264 -4.58 -16.77 19.75
CA PRO A 264 -5.94 -16.66 20.26
C PRO A 264 -6.59 -15.30 20.02
N GLY A 265 -7.74 -15.29 19.41
CA GLY A 265 -8.56 -14.11 19.17
C GLY A 265 -8.15 -13.24 17.98
N ASN A 266 -7.07 -13.55 17.24
CA ASN A 266 -6.67 -12.72 16.10
C ASN A 266 -7.72 -12.71 14.98
N LEU A 267 -8.18 -13.87 14.54
CA LEU A 267 -9.23 -13.98 13.52
C LEU A 267 -10.55 -13.36 13.99
N GLU A 268 -10.92 -13.60 15.25
CA GLU A 268 -12.14 -13.02 15.82
C GLU A 268 -12.08 -11.48 15.88
N ARG A 269 -10.94 -10.91 16.26
CA ARG A 269 -10.75 -9.45 16.28
C ARG A 269 -10.82 -8.87 14.88
N LEU A 270 -10.19 -9.53 13.89
CA LEU A 270 -10.28 -9.13 12.49
C LEU A 270 -11.73 -9.17 12.00
N GLU A 271 -12.45 -10.26 12.26
CA GLU A 271 -13.85 -10.40 11.88
C GLU A 271 -14.73 -9.30 12.49
N LYS A 272 -14.57 -9.04 13.78
CA LYS A 272 -15.30 -7.97 14.50
C LYS A 272 -14.98 -6.58 13.94
N LEU A 273 -13.72 -6.31 13.62
CA LEU A 273 -13.30 -5.03 13.05
C LEU A 273 -13.90 -4.80 11.66
N ILE A 274 -13.93 -5.82 10.80
CA ILE A 274 -14.58 -5.73 9.49
C ILE A 274 -16.09 -5.51 9.66
N ALA A 275 -16.74 -6.27 10.55
CA ALA A 275 -18.16 -6.13 10.82
C ALA A 275 -18.50 -4.72 11.36
N TRP A 276 -17.65 -4.18 12.25
CA TRP A 276 -17.79 -2.81 12.73
C TRP A 276 -17.64 -1.79 11.59
N ALA A 277 -16.64 -1.95 10.73
CA ALA A 277 -16.43 -1.07 9.59
C ALA A 277 -17.68 -1.04 8.68
N HIS A 278 -18.18 -2.20 8.28
CA HIS A 278 -19.35 -2.30 7.43
C HIS A 278 -20.64 -1.76 8.10
N ALA A 279 -20.82 -2.00 9.40
CA ALA A 279 -21.94 -1.45 10.16
C ALA A 279 -21.89 0.09 10.26
N ASN A 280 -20.71 0.68 10.08
CA ASN A 280 -20.50 2.13 10.00
C ASN A 280 -20.35 2.63 8.54
N GLU A 281 -20.82 1.87 7.56
CA GLU A 281 -20.77 2.24 6.13
C GLU A 281 -19.34 2.51 5.60
N LEU A 282 -18.36 1.86 6.19
CA LEU A 282 -16.95 1.93 5.77
C LEU A 282 -16.58 0.69 4.95
N SER A 283 -15.73 0.86 3.95
CA SER A 283 -14.99 -0.24 3.33
C SER A 283 -13.87 -0.73 4.25
N PHE A 284 -13.53 -2.02 4.15
CA PHE A 284 -12.39 -2.59 4.88
C PHE A 284 -11.30 -3.06 3.94
N HIS A 285 -10.07 -2.67 4.22
CA HIS A 285 -8.93 -2.94 3.37
C HIS A 285 -7.82 -3.69 4.12
N VAL A 286 -7.40 -4.85 3.61
CA VAL A 286 -6.08 -5.41 3.91
C VAL A 286 -5.12 -4.81 2.90
N THR A 287 -4.21 -3.95 3.35
CA THR A 287 -3.55 -2.97 2.50
C THR A 287 -2.12 -3.29 2.13
N GLU A 288 -1.44 -4.13 2.92
CA GLU A 288 0.01 -4.33 2.82
C GLU A 288 0.41 -5.75 3.24
N ASN A 289 -0.42 -6.74 2.95
CA ASN A 289 -0.23 -8.08 3.50
C ASN A 289 1.13 -8.68 3.14
N ASN A 290 1.90 -8.96 4.19
CA ASN A 290 3.04 -9.86 4.19
C ASN A 290 2.85 -10.92 5.26
N VAL A 291 3.33 -12.13 5.01
CA VAL A 291 3.40 -13.19 6.01
C VAL A 291 4.87 -13.65 6.11
N TRP A 292 5.59 -13.14 7.09
CA TRP A 292 7.02 -13.38 7.21
C TRP A 292 7.35 -14.76 7.76
N LEU A 293 8.26 -15.49 7.08
CA LEU A 293 8.68 -16.86 7.43
C LEU A 293 9.46 -16.95 8.75
N LYS A 294 10.19 -15.89 9.14
CA LYS A 294 11.03 -15.78 10.34
C LYS A 294 12.17 -16.81 10.44
N LYS A 295 11.90 -18.05 10.83
CA LYS A 295 12.96 -19.02 11.16
C LYS A 295 12.98 -20.26 10.25
N LYS A 296 11.90 -20.57 9.56
CA LYS A 296 11.74 -21.76 8.72
C LYS A 296 11.14 -21.38 7.39
N LYS A 297 11.60 -22.02 6.33
CA LYS A 297 10.96 -21.94 4.99
C LYS A 297 9.73 -22.85 4.96
N ASP A 298 8.74 -22.56 5.80
CA ASP A 298 7.48 -23.29 5.86
C ASP A 298 6.44 -22.56 5.00
N TYR A 299 6.52 -22.80 3.70
CA TYR A 299 5.66 -22.15 2.71
C TYR A 299 4.21 -22.59 2.82
N GLU A 300 3.93 -23.81 3.33
CA GLU A 300 2.57 -24.28 3.56
C GLU A 300 1.92 -23.55 4.74
N ALA A 301 2.65 -23.38 5.84
CA ALA A 301 2.16 -22.58 6.95
C ALA A 301 2.00 -21.08 6.57
N GLN A 302 2.87 -20.56 5.71
CA GLN A 302 2.73 -19.22 5.15
C GLN A 302 1.45 -19.09 4.32
N ALA A 303 1.19 -20.07 3.47
CA ALA A 303 0.00 -20.14 2.64
C ALA A 303 -1.29 -20.20 3.47
N GLU A 304 -1.30 -20.98 4.57
CA GLU A 304 -2.45 -21.04 5.47
C GLU A 304 -2.72 -19.71 6.15
N THR A 305 -1.69 -18.99 6.60
CA THR A 305 -1.86 -17.66 7.21
C THR A 305 -2.45 -16.65 6.21
N PHE A 306 -1.96 -16.61 4.96
CA PHE A 306 -2.55 -15.80 3.89
C PHE A 306 -4.01 -16.17 3.61
N GLY A 307 -4.28 -17.47 3.48
CA GLY A 307 -5.63 -18.01 3.23
C GLY A 307 -6.59 -17.66 4.36
N ALA A 308 -6.18 -17.78 5.61
CA ALA A 308 -7.02 -17.48 6.76
C ALA A 308 -7.44 -15.99 6.79
N ILE A 309 -6.53 -15.07 6.48
CA ILE A 309 -6.84 -13.63 6.39
C ILE A 309 -7.84 -13.37 5.25
N LEU A 310 -7.59 -13.92 4.05
CA LEU A 310 -8.47 -13.72 2.91
C LEU A 310 -9.86 -14.34 3.16
N ARG A 311 -9.94 -15.50 3.78
CA ARG A 311 -11.20 -16.18 4.14
C ARG A 311 -12.10 -15.32 5.02
N VAL A 312 -11.52 -14.67 6.06
CA VAL A 312 -12.26 -13.74 6.91
C VAL A 312 -12.77 -12.54 6.13
N LEU A 313 -11.95 -11.95 5.25
CA LEU A 313 -12.37 -10.86 4.36
C LEU A 313 -13.55 -11.28 3.48
N LEU A 314 -13.42 -12.40 2.78
CA LEU A 314 -14.43 -12.89 1.85
C LEU A 314 -15.74 -13.26 2.55
N SER A 315 -15.70 -13.74 3.79
CA SER A 315 -16.91 -14.00 4.57
C SER A 315 -17.78 -12.74 4.82
N LYS A 316 -17.17 -11.55 4.73
CA LYS A 316 -17.86 -10.25 4.93
C LYS A 316 -18.19 -9.52 3.62
N ARG A 317 -17.90 -10.09 2.45
CA ARG A 317 -18.12 -9.46 1.14
C ARG A 317 -19.57 -9.05 0.86
N HIS A 318 -20.53 -9.70 1.50
CA HIS A 318 -21.96 -9.39 1.31
C HIS A 318 -22.44 -8.19 2.12
N SER A 319 -21.71 -7.79 3.16
CA SER A 319 -22.08 -6.65 4.03
C SER A 319 -21.36 -5.34 3.66
N GLY A 320 -20.31 -5.38 2.81
CA GLY A 320 -19.60 -4.18 2.39
C GLY A 320 -18.46 -4.50 1.42
N VAL A 321 -17.68 -3.47 1.09
CA VAL A 321 -16.50 -3.59 0.22
C VAL A 321 -15.32 -4.10 1.03
N VAL A 322 -14.64 -5.13 0.51
CA VAL A 322 -13.37 -5.66 1.04
C VAL A 322 -12.30 -5.63 -0.03
N THR A 323 -11.08 -5.28 0.35
CA THR A 323 -9.91 -5.35 -0.54
C THR A 323 -8.78 -6.11 0.11
N TRP A 324 -8.02 -6.83 -0.68
CA TRP A 324 -6.80 -7.49 -0.27
C TRP A 324 -5.63 -7.06 -1.16
N ASN A 325 -4.48 -6.73 -0.59
CA ASN A 325 -3.30 -6.28 -1.31
C ASN A 325 -2.03 -6.90 -0.73
N VAL A 326 -1.17 -7.42 -1.60
CA VAL A 326 0.16 -7.88 -1.20
C VAL A 326 1.15 -6.72 -1.21
N TRP A 327 1.94 -6.61 -0.14
CA TRP A 327 3.03 -5.61 -0.08
C TRP A 327 4.33 -6.22 -0.62
N ASN A 328 4.82 -5.65 -1.71
CA ASN A 328 5.82 -6.21 -2.62
C ASN A 328 5.33 -7.49 -3.33
N LEU A 329 5.47 -7.54 -4.64
CA LEU A 329 4.97 -8.67 -5.44
C LEU A 329 5.79 -9.94 -5.20
N SER A 330 7.09 -9.80 -5.00
CA SER A 330 8.04 -10.88 -4.87
C SER A 330 8.95 -10.70 -3.65
N ASP A 331 9.45 -11.79 -3.13
CA ASP A 331 10.47 -11.81 -2.08
C ASP A 331 11.77 -11.08 -2.52
N ALA A 332 12.04 -11.00 -3.85
CA ALA A 332 13.14 -10.19 -4.40
C ALA A 332 12.97 -8.68 -4.18
N ASP A 333 11.73 -8.21 -4.05
CA ASP A 333 11.39 -6.80 -3.91
C ASP A 333 11.19 -6.36 -2.46
N ALA A 334 11.30 -7.30 -1.50
CA ALA A 334 11.15 -7.02 -0.07
C ALA A 334 12.07 -5.90 0.40
N TYR A 335 11.55 -5.00 1.24
CA TYR A 335 12.34 -3.90 1.83
C TYR A 335 13.41 -4.40 2.82
N VAL A 336 13.21 -5.55 3.46
CA VAL A 336 14.21 -6.24 4.27
C VAL A 336 14.80 -7.39 3.48
N LYS A 337 16.07 -7.28 3.09
CA LYS A 337 16.77 -8.26 2.25
C LYS A 337 17.29 -9.46 3.04
N ARG A 338 16.44 -10.12 3.84
CA ARG A 338 16.74 -11.33 4.60
C ARG A 338 15.66 -12.38 4.36
N GLU A 339 16.03 -13.64 4.16
CA GLU A 339 15.08 -14.74 3.92
C GLU A 339 14.01 -14.88 5.00
N ALA A 340 14.33 -14.52 6.26
CA ALA A 340 13.36 -14.49 7.35
C ALA A 340 12.17 -13.54 7.09
N TYR A 341 12.31 -12.62 6.14
CA TYR A 341 11.31 -11.65 5.71
C TYR A 341 10.80 -11.90 4.29
N ASP A 342 11.02 -13.10 3.75
CA ASP A 342 10.39 -13.58 2.52
C ASP A 342 8.88 -13.76 2.79
N GLY A 343 8.15 -12.68 2.61
CA GLY A 343 6.76 -12.53 3.05
C GLY A 343 5.77 -12.31 1.93
N SER A 344 6.18 -12.48 0.66
CA SER A 344 5.32 -12.31 -0.50
C SER A 344 4.69 -13.62 -0.98
N ILE A 345 3.82 -13.51 -1.99
CA ILE A 345 3.17 -14.66 -2.65
C ILE A 345 3.91 -15.17 -3.88
N PHE A 346 4.94 -14.45 -4.33
CA PHE A 346 5.90 -14.88 -5.34
C PHE A 346 7.30 -14.93 -4.73
N ASP A 347 8.10 -15.89 -5.16
CA ASP A 347 9.47 -16.08 -4.69
C ASP A 347 10.45 -15.06 -5.29
N ARG A 348 11.76 -15.25 -5.09
CA ARG A 348 12.81 -14.34 -5.57
C ARG A 348 13.00 -14.36 -7.07
N GLU A 349 12.55 -15.42 -7.73
CA GLU A 349 12.52 -15.64 -9.16
C GLU A 349 11.18 -15.27 -9.80
N TYR A 350 10.27 -14.66 -9.02
CA TYR A 350 8.90 -14.31 -9.39
C TYR A 350 8.01 -15.52 -9.72
N ALA A 351 8.38 -16.72 -9.31
CA ALA A 351 7.52 -17.89 -9.41
C ALA A 351 6.46 -17.89 -8.30
N PRO A 352 5.24 -18.38 -8.58
CA PRO A 352 4.16 -18.42 -7.60
C PRO A 352 4.48 -19.41 -6.47
N LYS A 353 4.30 -18.98 -5.23
CA LYS A 353 4.46 -19.79 -4.03
C LYS A 353 3.13 -20.51 -3.69
N PRO A 354 3.12 -21.51 -2.79
CA PRO A 354 1.87 -22.13 -2.29
C PRO A 354 0.83 -21.11 -1.83
N ALA A 355 1.27 -19.97 -1.28
CA ALA A 355 0.40 -18.86 -0.88
C ALA A 355 -0.44 -18.31 -2.05
N TYR A 356 0.14 -18.13 -3.25
CA TYR A 356 -0.59 -17.69 -4.43
C TYR A 356 -1.74 -18.62 -4.78
N TYR A 357 -1.47 -19.93 -4.83
CA TYR A 357 -2.50 -20.95 -5.15
C TYR A 357 -3.56 -21.06 -4.05
N THR A 358 -3.19 -20.81 -2.80
CA THR A 358 -4.15 -20.72 -1.71
C THR A 358 -5.10 -19.54 -1.91
N LEU A 359 -4.61 -18.35 -2.30
CA LEU A 359 -5.47 -17.21 -2.59
C LEU A 359 -6.42 -17.48 -3.76
N GLN A 360 -5.95 -18.13 -4.85
CA GLN A 360 -6.84 -18.56 -5.94
C GLN A 360 -7.96 -19.49 -5.42
N ARG A 361 -7.61 -20.50 -4.63
CA ARG A 361 -8.56 -21.45 -4.07
C ARG A 361 -9.60 -20.78 -3.18
N GLU A 362 -9.17 -19.91 -2.25
CA GLU A 362 -10.07 -19.19 -1.34
C GLU A 362 -11.06 -18.29 -2.11
N LEU A 363 -10.57 -17.59 -3.16
CA LEU A 363 -11.43 -16.79 -4.03
C LEU A 363 -12.47 -17.65 -4.76
N LEU A 364 -12.08 -18.80 -5.30
CA LEU A 364 -13.00 -19.70 -6.02
C LEU A 364 -13.99 -20.39 -5.08
N GLN A 365 -13.58 -20.80 -3.89
CA GLN A 365 -14.47 -21.43 -2.89
C GLN A 365 -15.51 -20.44 -2.38
N ALA A 366 -15.11 -19.24 -1.98
CA ALA A 366 -16.05 -18.23 -1.52
C ALA A 366 -17.05 -17.77 -2.60
N ALA A 367 -16.73 -17.94 -3.89
CA ALA A 367 -17.65 -17.64 -4.98
C ALA A 367 -18.81 -18.62 -5.10
N GLN A 368 -18.71 -19.80 -4.48
CA GLN A 368 -19.75 -20.84 -4.49
C GLN A 368 -20.71 -20.73 -3.31
N GLU A 369 -20.38 -19.93 -2.31
CA GLU A 369 -21.19 -19.58 -1.13
C GLU A 369 -22.06 -18.32 -1.36
#